data_457862cdfd5846eb8439009e74f8742d
#
_entry.id   457862cdfd5846eb8439009e74f8742d
#
_cell.length_a   1.000
_cell.length_b   1.000
_cell.length_c   1.000
_cell.angle_alpha   90.00
_cell.angle_beta   90.00
_cell.angle_gamma   90.00
#
_symmetry.space_group_name_H-M   'P 1'
#
loop_
_entity.id
_entity.type
_entity.pdbx_description
1 polymer ?
#
loop_
_entity_poly.entity_id
_entity_poly.type
_entity_poly.pdbx_seq_one_letter_code
_entity_poly.pdbx_strand_id
1 'polypeptide(L)'
;MIPNAYWLDDYPAPPTDWVVEGLVCPYITVLSGQPKVRKSTLAAHIALAVINNTPFLGKAINTKFNKVAWIGFDPGWHNELRTRCGDNAKNSILLQPGFTSLSLNDWTQLGELLINQQIGLLVVDHLYGYADLQLNDSNDAKKVFNALNIINERYGIPIILIAHSPKSFGSASAAHSNIIKSSARVLLELKGEAKSGARTLTVIGNEIEGEKLSIRIDQSFTEFLSKIDETQSRQERDFKGNLERAKLFFAEATPEELLSIPKAAPILIRLKVSKNLGSSKKMLHRWQDKKLIEVTEAGITPGDNYFT
;
A
#
# COMPACT_ATOMS: atom_id res chain seq x y z
N MET A 1 38.19 1.68 -16.78
CA MET A 1 38.68 0.47 -16.06
C MET A 1 37.58 -0.57 -16.20
N ILE A 2 37.87 -1.73 -16.77
CA ILE A 2 36.90 -2.85 -16.88
C ILE A 2 36.72 -3.40 -15.47
N PRO A 3 35.48 -3.62 -14.98
CA PRO A 3 35.27 -4.24 -13.68
C PRO A 3 35.94 -5.63 -13.63
N ASN A 4 36.40 -6.05 -12.46
CA ASN A 4 36.93 -7.39 -12.26
C ASN A 4 35.88 -8.43 -12.67
N ALA A 5 36.32 -9.40 -13.49
CA ALA A 5 35.53 -10.59 -13.75
C ALA A 5 35.85 -11.64 -12.67
N TYR A 6 34.86 -12.35 -12.20
CA TYR A 6 34.96 -13.41 -11.20
C TYR A 6 34.42 -14.72 -11.78
N TRP A 7 34.98 -15.82 -11.38
CA TRP A 7 34.33 -17.12 -11.56
C TRP A 7 33.13 -17.20 -10.61
N LEU A 8 32.13 -18.00 -10.92
CA LEU A 8 30.90 -18.13 -10.11
C LEU A 8 31.21 -18.45 -8.64
N ASP A 9 32.18 -19.35 -8.43
CA ASP A 9 32.59 -19.81 -7.09
C ASP A 9 33.40 -18.77 -6.31
N ASP A 10 34.03 -17.82 -7.03
CA ASP A 10 34.84 -16.74 -6.44
C ASP A 10 34.06 -15.45 -6.25
N TYR A 11 32.85 -15.37 -6.80
CA TYR A 11 32.01 -14.19 -6.61
C TYR A 11 31.51 -14.12 -5.16
N PRO A 12 31.71 -12.99 -4.47
CA PRO A 12 31.22 -12.85 -3.09
C PRO A 12 29.74 -13.25 -3.03
N ALA A 13 29.42 -14.23 -2.19
CA ALA A 13 28.03 -14.63 -2.00
C ALA A 13 27.21 -13.41 -1.64
N PRO A 14 26.13 -13.10 -2.36
CA PRO A 14 25.26 -11.99 -1.99
C PRO A 14 24.69 -12.26 -0.60
N PRO A 15 24.32 -11.21 0.15
CA PRO A 15 23.59 -11.41 1.38
C PRO A 15 22.32 -12.21 1.03
N THR A 16 22.25 -13.43 1.52
CA THR A 16 21.17 -14.39 1.18
C THR A 16 19.93 -14.20 2.06
N ASP A 17 20.07 -13.45 3.14
CA ASP A 17 19.03 -13.36 4.14
C ASP A 17 18.02 -12.24 3.81
N TRP A 18 16.78 -12.62 3.72
CA TRP A 18 15.67 -11.69 3.64
C TRP A 18 15.62 -10.78 4.88
N VAL A 19 15.50 -9.47 4.69
CA VAL A 19 15.24 -8.53 5.81
C VAL A 19 13.94 -8.89 6.53
N VAL A 20 12.89 -9.17 5.74
CA VAL A 20 11.63 -9.78 6.19
C VAL A 20 11.34 -10.92 5.25
N GLU A 21 11.31 -12.13 5.76
CA GLU A 21 11.22 -13.35 4.94
C GLU A 21 10.06 -13.29 3.93
N GLY A 22 10.38 -13.43 2.64
CA GLY A 22 9.42 -13.39 1.55
C GLY A 22 8.73 -12.04 1.32
N LEU A 23 9.13 -10.95 1.99
CA LEU A 23 8.57 -9.61 1.81
C LEU A 23 9.63 -8.57 1.44
N VAL A 24 10.70 -8.47 2.20
CA VAL A 24 11.76 -7.48 1.97
C VAL A 24 13.06 -8.20 1.70
N CYS A 25 13.51 -8.17 0.45
CA CYS A 25 14.73 -8.86 0.02
C CYS A 25 15.99 -8.08 0.45
N PRO A 26 17.18 -8.72 0.39
CA PRO A 26 18.45 -8.06 0.70
C PRO A 26 18.91 -7.04 -0.35
N TYR A 27 18.14 -6.87 -1.42
CA TYR A 27 18.38 -5.94 -2.51
C TYR A 27 17.40 -4.75 -2.46
N ILE A 28 16.84 -4.37 -3.63
CA ILE A 28 15.84 -3.32 -3.74
C ILE A 28 14.44 -3.96 -3.77
N THR A 29 13.67 -3.69 -2.73
CA THR A 29 12.23 -3.96 -2.66
C THR A 29 11.46 -2.70 -2.99
N VAL A 30 10.59 -2.73 -3.98
CA VAL A 30 9.73 -1.58 -4.32
C VAL A 30 8.36 -1.76 -3.69
N LEU A 31 7.94 -0.79 -2.88
CA LEU A 31 6.60 -0.69 -2.32
C LEU A 31 5.75 0.27 -3.17
N SER A 32 4.87 -0.27 -3.99
CA SER A 32 4.05 0.48 -4.92
C SER A 32 2.57 0.51 -4.52
N GLY A 33 1.85 1.51 -5.01
CA GLY A 33 0.41 1.64 -4.81
C GLY A 33 -0.08 3.06 -5.05
N GLN A 34 -1.39 3.25 -5.11
CA GLN A 34 -1.98 4.57 -5.30
C GLN A 34 -1.64 5.54 -4.16
N PRO A 35 -1.72 6.85 -4.37
CA PRO A 35 -1.60 7.82 -3.28
C PRO A 35 -2.60 7.52 -2.15
N LYS A 36 -2.18 7.78 -0.91
CA LYS A 36 -3.02 7.64 0.30
C LYS A 36 -3.44 6.21 0.68
N VAL A 37 -2.87 5.17 0.05
CA VAL A 37 -3.11 3.77 0.48
C VAL A 37 -2.28 3.34 1.69
N ARG A 38 -1.55 4.27 2.36
CA ARG A 38 -0.73 4.04 3.55
C ARG A 38 0.60 3.29 3.29
N LYS A 39 1.25 3.52 2.15
CA LYS A 39 2.58 2.94 1.85
C LYS A 39 3.64 3.33 2.88
N SER A 40 3.80 4.63 3.14
CA SER A 40 4.78 5.13 4.12
C SER A 40 4.49 4.62 5.54
N THR A 41 3.21 4.39 5.88
CA THR A 41 2.83 3.77 7.16
C THR A 41 3.27 2.31 7.21
N LEU A 42 3.05 1.54 6.15
CA LEU A 42 3.51 0.16 6.06
C LEU A 42 5.04 0.06 6.16
N ALA A 43 5.76 0.92 5.45
CA ALA A 43 7.22 1.00 5.53
C ALA A 43 7.72 1.38 6.93
N ALA A 44 7.01 2.28 7.64
CA ALA A 44 7.33 2.63 9.01
C ALA A 44 7.14 1.45 9.99
N HIS A 45 6.09 0.64 9.81
CA HIS A 45 5.90 -0.56 10.63
C HIS A 45 6.96 -1.64 10.35
N ILE A 46 7.39 -1.79 9.09
CA ILE A 46 8.54 -2.65 8.75
C ILE A 46 9.81 -2.11 9.42
N ALA A 47 10.06 -0.80 9.36
CA ALA A 47 11.20 -0.17 10.02
C ALA A 47 11.19 -0.41 11.55
N LEU A 48 10.03 -0.29 12.20
CA LEU A 48 9.88 -0.60 13.63
C LEU A 48 10.15 -2.07 13.93
N ALA A 49 9.71 -2.99 13.08
CA ALA A 49 10.00 -4.41 13.23
C ALA A 49 11.51 -4.69 13.15
N VAL A 50 12.22 -4.03 12.22
CA VAL A 50 13.69 -4.09 12.12
C VAL A 50 14.36 -3.53 13.37
N ILE A 51 13.94 -2.35 13.84
CA ILE A 51 14.52 -1.68 15.02
C ILE A 51 14.36 -2.54 16.28
N ASN A 52 13.18 -3.12 16.46
CA ASN A 52 12.85 -3.92 17.64
C ASN A 52 13.23 -5.40 17.49
N ASN A 53 13.72 -5.81 16.32
CA ASN A 53 13.98 -7.21 15.98
C ASN A 53 12.77 -8.12 16.28
N THR A 54 11.57 -7.65 15.91
CA THR A 54 10.31 -8.37 16.14
C THR A 54 9.72 -8.87 14.82
N PRO A 55 9.09 -10.05 14.78
CA PRO A 55 8.48 -10.54 13.55
C PRO A 55 7.49 -9.54 12.94
N PHE A 56 7.53 -9.37 11.61
CA PHE A 56 6.58 -8.57 10.88
C PHE A 56 5.60 -9.47 10.12
N LEU A 57 4.30 -9.38 10.39
CA LEU A 57 3.29 -10.28 9.85
C LEU A 57 3.67 -11.77 10.07
N GLY A 58 4.16 -12.11 11.25
CA GLY A 58 4.59 -13.47 11.61
C GLY A 58 5.87 -13.96 10.92
N LYS A 59 6.49 -13.12 10.08
CA LYS A 59 7.72 -13.43 9.32
C LYS A 59 8.94 -12.89 10.08
N ALA A 60 10.01 -13.69 10.12
CA ALA A 60 11.24 -13.34 10.84
C ALA A 60 11.92 -12.10 10.26
N ILE A 61 12.62 -11.35 11.12
CA ILE A 61 13.52 -10.26 10.75
C ILE A 61 14.95 -10.79 10.77
N ASN A 62 15.67 -10.58 9.66
CA ASN A 62 17.07 -10.93 9.53
C ASN A 62 17.84 -9.70 9.03
N THR A 63 18.39 -8.93 9.94
CA THR A 63 19.22 -7.77 9.62
C THR A 63 20.53 -7.80 10.40
N LYS A 64 21.59 -7.34 9.76
CA LYS A 64 22.89 -7.20 10.43
C LYS A 64 22.84 -6.14 11.55
N PHE A 65 22.05 -5.09 11.36
CA PHE A 65 21.93 -3.96 12.27
C PHE A 65 20.48 -3.56 12.45
N ASN A 66 20.12 -3.13 13.66
CA ASN A 66 18.75 -2.76 14.04
C ASN A 66 18.51 -1.23 13.94
N LYS A 67 19.16 -0.57 12.99
CA LYS A 67 18.94 0.85 12.72
C LYS A 67 18.46 1.02 11.29
N VAL A 68 17.64 2.03 11.06
CA VAL A 68 17.03 2.34 9.77
C VAL A 68 17.42 3.74 9.34
N ALA A 69 17.75 3.95 8.07
CA ALA A 69 17.84 5.28 7.50
C ALA A 69 16.57 5.55 6.69
N TRP A 70 16.12 6.80 6.70
CA TRP A 70 14.94 7.25 5.97
C TRP A 70 15.25 8.50 5.17
N ILE A 71 15.15 8.43 3.86
CA ILE A 71 15.20 9.58 2.97
C ILE A 71 13.78 10.00 2.65
N GLY A 72 13.40 11.24 3.03
CA GLY A 72 12.05 11.76 2.82
C GLY A 72 12.07 13.06 2.02
N PHE A 73 11.12 13.21 1.11
CA PHE A 73 11.02 14.34 0.18
C PHE A 73 9.83 15.26 0.47
N ASP A 74 8.70 14.72 0.95
CA ASP A 74 7.48 15.50 1.16
C ASP A 74 7.63 16.48 2.34
N PRO A 75 7.04 17.70 2.27
CA PRO A 75 7.02 18.58 3.41
C PRO A 75 6.38 17.91 4.65
N GLY A 76 7.06 18.00 5.80
CA GLY A 76 6.52 17.47 7.06
C GLY A 76 6.63 15.95 7.26
N TRP A 77 7.21 15.19 6.31
CA TRP A 77 7.36 13.74 6.39
C TRP A 77 7.99 13.25 7.72
N HIS A 78 8.94 13.99 8.25
CA HIS A 78 9.62 13.65 9.50
C HIS A 78 8.68 13.70 10.72
N ASN A 79 7.70 14.62 10.74
CA ASN A 79 6.69 14.66 11.80
C ASN A 79 5.71 13.50 11.71
N GLU A 80 5.30 13.16 10.48
CA GLU A 80 4.47 11.98 10.27
C GLU A 80 5.19 10.68 10.67
N LEU A 81 6.48 10.57 10.36
CA LEU A 81 7.28 9.42 10.76
C LEU A 81 7.42 9.33 12.27
N ARG A 82 7.67 10.45 12.96
CA ARG A 82 7.68 10.50 14.44
C ARG A 82 6.36 10.04 15.05
N THR A 83 5.24 10.50 14.48
CA THR A 83 3.91 10.09 14.95
C THR A 83 3.68 8.59 14.78
N ARG A 84 4.17 8.00 13.67
CA ARG A 84 4.01 6.56 13.37
C ARG A 84 4.93 5.68 14.20
N CYS A 85 6.16 6.11 14.40
CA CYS A 85 7.18 5.31 15.09
C CYS A 85 7.23 5.54 16.60
N GLY A 86 6.71 6.67 17.07
CA GLY A 86 6.73 7.01 18.50
C GLY A 86 8.13 7.16 19.09
N ASP A 87 8.20 7.13 20.41
CA ASP A 87 9.46 7.27 21.15
C ASP A 87 10.37 6.03 21.03
N ASN A 88 9.82 4.88 20.63
CA ASN A 88 10.56 3.63 20.50
C ASN A 88 11.61 3.65 19.37
N ALA A 89 11.52 4.62 18.45
CA ALA A 89 12.45 4.79 17.35
C ALA A 89 13.51 5.89 17.59
N LYS A 90 13.54 6.51 18.77
CA LYS A 90 14.56 7.50 19.12
C LYS A 90 15.96 6.89 18.99
N ASN A 91 16.85 7.60 18.27
CA ASN A 91 18.22 7.17 17.99
C ASN A 91 18.38 5.91 17.13
N SER A 92 17.28 5.34 16.61
CA SER A 92 17.29 4.16 15.74
C SER A 92 16.91 4.48 14.30
N ILE A 93 16.38 5.69 14.02
CA ILE A 93 16.10 6.17 12.66
C ILE A 93 16.98 7.39 12.34
N LEU A 94 17.86 7.21 11.36
CA LEU A 94 18.65 8.29 10.78
C LEU A 94 17.80 8.99 9.72
N LEU A 95 17.51 10.28 9.91
CA LEU A 95 16.73 11.07 8.98
C LEU A 95 17.66 11.80 8.00
N GLN A 96 17.46 11.56 6.71
CA GLN A 96 18.13 12.25 5.63
C GLN A 96 17.09 13.03 4.81
N PRO A 97 17.11 14.37 4.82
CA PRO A 97 16.30 15.15 3.88
C PRO A 97 16.57 14.72 2.44
N GLY A 98 15.52 14.68 1.64
CA GLY A 98 15.64 14.31 0.25
C GLY A 98 16.61 15.21 -0.51
N PHE A 99 17.44 14.61 -1.36
CA PHE A 99 18.39 15.32 -2.22
C PHE A 99 18.24 14.78 -3.65
N THR A 100 18.42 15.68 -4.63
CA THR A 100 18.16 15.37 -6.05
C THR A 100 19.40 14.91 -6.79
N SER A 101 20.58 15.00 -6.19
CA SER A 101 21.83 14.55 -6.82
C SER A 101 21.81 13.05 -7.09
N LEU A 102 22.21 12.66 -8.29
CA LEU A 102 22.44 11.28 -8.69
C LEU A 102 23.94 11.01 -8.99
N SER A 103 24.83 11.88 -8.46
CA SER A 103 26.27 11.71 -8.65
C SER A 103 26.75 10.47 -7.89
N LEU A 104 27.65 9.72 -8.52
CA LEU A 104 28.28 8.55 -7.91
C LEU A 104 28.96 8.89 -6.58
N ASN A 105 29.60 10.08 -6.52
CA ASN A 105 30.29 10.56 -5.32
C ASN A 105 29.34 10.75 -4.14
N ASP A 106 28.19 11.42 -4.35
CA ASP A 106 27.25 11.71 -3.27
C ASP A 106 26.63 10.44 -2.70
N TRP A 107 26.30 9.48 -3.57
CA TRP A 107 25.77 8.19 -3.14
C TRP A 107 26.83 7.32 -2.46
N THR A 108 28.11 7.43 -2.87
CA THR A 108 29.22 6.77 -2.18
C THR A 108 29.39 7.34 -0.77
N GLN A 109 29.39 8.69 -0.62
CA GLN A 109 29.46 9.33 0.70
C GLN A 109 28.28 8.96 1.60
N LEU A 110 27.07 8.91 1.03
CA LEU A 110 25.89 8.41 1.77
C LEU A 110 26.10 6.97 2.22
N GLY A 111 26.57 6.09 1.36
CA GLY A 111 26.81 4.69 1.72
C GLY A 111 27.83 4.54 2.86
N GLU A 112 28.92 5.31 2.82
CA GLU A 112 29.90 5.36 3.92
C GLU A 112 29.28 5.83 5.23
N LEU A 113 28.45 6.88 5.18
CA LEU A 113 27.71 7.35 6.34
C LEU A 113 26.80 6.25 6.90
N LEU A 114 26.01 5.59 6.05
CA LEU A 114 25.06 4.57 6.47
C LEU A 114 25.76 3.37 7.14
N ILE A 115 26.88 2.90 6.59
CA ILE A 115 27.65 1.82 7.20
C ILE A 115 28.25 2.25 8.53
N ASN A 116 28.83 3.44 8.61
CA ASN A 116 29.40 3.98 9.85
C ASN A 116 28.34 4.14 10.96
N GLN A 117 27.09 4.41 10.59
CA GLN A 117 25.95 4.48 11.51
C GLN A 117 25.31 3.12 11.79
N GLN A 118 25.83 2.04 11.22
CA GLN A 118 25.31 0.67 11.37
C GLN A 118 23.84 0.55 10.91
N ILE A 119 23.52 1.09 9.74
CA ILE A 119 22.19 1.01 9.15
C ILE A 119 21.96 -0.38 8.56
N GLY A 120 20.88 -1.04 8.95
CA GLY A 120 20.45 -2.35 8.44
C GLY A 120 19.36 -2.29 7.36
N LEU A 121 18.71 -1.13 7.19
CA LEU A 121 17.69 -0.91 6.17
C LEU A 121 17.64 0.56 5.76
N LEU A 122 17.59 0.83 4.47
CA LEU A 122 17.33 2.17 3.92
C LEU A 122 15.89 2.23 3.38
N VAL A 123 15.12 3.22 3.79
CA VAL A 123 13.80 3.55 3.20
C VAL A 123 13.92 4.85 2.40
N VAL A 124 13.45 4.85 1.16
CA VAL A 124 13.38 6.04 0.29
C VAL A 124 11.91 6.37 0.02
N ASP A 125 11.44 7.46 0.58
CA ASP A 125 10.04 7.90 0.51
C ASP A 125 9.96 9.31 -0.12
N HIS A 126 9.77 9.42 -1.40
CA HIS A 126 9.46 8.41 -2.40
C HIS A 126 10.27 8.65 -3.70
N LEU A 127 10.18 7.72 -4.67
CA LEU A 127 10.86 7.79 -5.97
C LEU A 127 10.63 9.14 -6.71
N TYR A 128 9.43 9.69 -6.64
CA TYR A 128 9.08 10.97 -7.29
C TYR A 128 9.67 12.22 -6.63
N GLY A 129 10.34 12.09 -5.50
CA GLY A 129 11.12 13.18 -4.92
C GLY A 129 12.29 13.62 -5.81
N TYR A 130 12.70 12.76 -6.76
CA TYR A 130 13.65 13.10 -7.82
C TYR A 130 12.95 13.82 -9.00
N ALA A 131 12.14 14.86 -8.69
CA ALA A 131 11.16 15.48 -9.59
C ALA A 131 11.76 16.25 -10.78
N ASP A 132 13.03 16.60 -10.74
CA ASP A 132 13.76 17.20 -11.88
C ASP A 132 13.99 16.17 -13.02
N LEU A 133 13.74 14.89 -12.73
CA LEU A 133 13.77 13.83 -13.70
C LEU A 133 12.37 13.64 -14.29
N GLN A 134 12.28 13.60 -15.59
CA GLN A 134 11.05 13.15 -16.25
C GLN A 134 10.92 11.64 -16.05
N LEU A 135 10.43 11.22 -14.87
CA LEU A 135 10.26 9.80 -14.51
C LEU A 135 9.33 9.02 -15.46
N ASN A 136 8.71 9.70 -16.42
CA ASN A 136 8.07 9.09 -17.58
C ASN A 136 9.10 8.64 -18.63
N ASP A 137 10.35 9.13 -18.57
CA ASP A 137 11.46 8.63 -19.35
C ASP A 137 12.10 7.43 -18.63
N SER A 138 12.22 6.34 -19.36
CA SER A 138 12.87 5.11 -18.89
C SER A 138 14.31 5.31 -18.41
N ASN A 139 15.02 6.28 -19.00
CA ASN A 139 16.41 6.55 -18.69
C ASN A 139 16.57 7.23 -17.32
N ASP A 140 15.64 8.11 -16.94
CA ASP A 140 15.72 8.80 -15.67
C ASP A 140 15.40 7.90 -14.50
N ALA A 141 14.41 7.02 -14.62
CA ALA A 141 14.15 5.99 -13.62
C ALA A 141 15.37 5.06 -13.42
N LYS A 142 16.05 4.67 -14.51
CA LYS A 142 17.29 3.88 -14.43
C LYS A 142 18.40 4.59 -13.67
N LYS A 143 18.56 5.92 -13.82
CA LYS A 143 19.58 6.68 -13.07
C LYS A 143 19.36 6.57 -11.56
N VAL A 144 18.09 6.66 -11.10
CA VAL A 144 17.76 6.48 -9.67
C VAL A 144 18.08 5.07 -9.20
N PHE A 145 17.68 4.04 -9.95
CA PHE A 145 18.02 2.66 -9.58
C PHE A 145 19.53 2.40 -9.58
N ASN A 146 20.28 2.98 -10.52
CA ASN A 146 21.75 2.88 -10.53
C ASN A 146 22.37 3.52 -9.28
N ALA A 147 21.85 4.67 -8.84
CA ALA A 147 22.30 5.31 -7.62
C ALA A 147 21.98 4.45 -6.37
N LEU A 148 20.78 3.89 -6.29
CA LEU A 148 20.40 2.98 -5.20
C LEU A 148 21.22 1.69 -5.20
N ASN A 149 21.56 1.16 -6.37
CA ASN A 149 22.42 -0.02 -6.49
C ASN A 149 23.81 0.22 -5.91
N ILE A 150 24.36 1.44 -5.94
CA ILE A 150 25.63 1.77 -5.28
C ILE A 150 25.54 1.47 -3.78
N ILE A 151 24.44 1.88 -3.12
CA ILE A 151 24.23 1.61 -1.70
C ILE A 151 24.12 0.11 -1.44
N ASN A 152 23.33 -0.58 -2.26
CA ASN A 152 23.11 -2.01 -2.06
C ASN A 152 24.34 -2.85 -2.39
N GLU A 153 24.94 -2.71 -3.58
CA GLU A 153 26.01 -3.57 -4.05
C GLU A 153 27.35 -3.33 -3.33
N ARG A 154 27.67 -2.06 -3.00
CA ARG A 154 28.95 -1.75 -2.33
C ARG A 154 28.89 -1.89 -0.82
N TYR A 155 27.75 -1.57 -0.22
CA TYR A 155 27.61 -1.47 1.22
C TYR A 155 26.72 -2.56 1.82
N GLY A 156 26.07 -3.38 0.97
CA GLY A 156 25.21 -4.48 1.41
C GLY A 156 23.97 -4.01 2.19
N ILE A 157 23.49 -2.78 1.96
CA ILE A 157 22.34 -2.23 2.67
C ILE A 157 21.08 -2.48 1.86
N PRO A 158 20.10 -3.24 2.40
CA PRO A 158 18.81 -3.45 1.77
C PRO A 158 18.02 -2.15 1.65
N ILE A 159 17.18 -2.04 0.60
CA ILE A 159 16.44 -0.81 0.31
C ILE A 159 14.96 -1.09 0.13
N ILE A 160 14.10 -0.32 0.79
CA ILE A 160 12.68 -0.17 0.44
C ILE A 160 12.52 1.15 -0.31
N LEU A 161 12.14 1.08 -1.58
CA LEU A 161 11.81 2.24 -2.40
C LEU A 161 10.30 2.38 -2.52
N ILE A 162 9.74 3.49 -2.03
CA ILE A 162 8.32 3.78 -2.16
C ILE A 162 8.04 4.43 -3.50
N ALA A 163 7.10 3.89 -4.27
CA ALA A 163 6.69 4.40 -5.56
C ALA A 163 5.16 4.57 -5.65
N HIS A 164 4.71 5.54 -6.45
CA HIS A 164 3.29 5.71 -6.74
C HIS A 164 2.91 4.93 -8.00
N SER A 165 1.83 4.16 -7.93
CA SER A 165 1.22 3.58 -9.12
C SER A 165 0.48 4.66 -9.89
N PRO A 166 0.63 4.74 -11.23
CA PRO A 166 -0.11 5.71 -12.03
C PRO A 166 -1.61 5.46 -11.95
N LYS A 167 -2.40 6.56 -11.97
CA LYS A 167 -3.87 6.51 -11.86
C LYS A 167 -4.58 6.08 -13.15
N SER A 168 -3.92 6.06 -14.30
CA SER A 168 -4.52 5.80 -15.60
C SER A 168 -3.73 4.78 -16.42
N PHE A 169 -4.44 3.93 -17.15
CA PHE A 169 -3.90 3.00 -18.15
C PHE A 169 -3.56 3.76 -19.45
N GLY A 170 -2.44 4.47 -19.49
CA GLY A 170 -1.89 5.05 -20.70
C GLY A 170 -0.54 4.43 -21.07
N SER A 171 -0.08 4.54 -22.33
CA SER A 171 1.17 3.95 -22.83
C SER A 171 2.42 4.40 -22.05
N ALA A 172 2.50 5.66 -21.63
CA ALA A 172 3.57 6.19 -20.79
C ALA A 172 3.54 5.61 -19.36
N SER A 173 2.35 5.39 -18.81
CA SER A 173 2.11 4.74 -17.51
C SER A 173 2.55 3.28 -17.50
N ALA A 174 2.37 2.55 -18.61
CA ALA A 174 2.81 1.16 -18.75
C ALA A 174 4.33 1.06 -18.83
N ALA A 175 5.01 1.95 -19.55
CA ALA A 175 6.46 1.97 -19.63
C ALA A 175 7.11 2.22 -18.26
N HIS A 176 6.61 3.18 -17.51
CA HIS A 176 7.07 3.50 -16.16
C HIS A 176 6.88 2.33 -15.18
N SER A 177 5.72 1.67 -15.20
CA SER A 177 5.46 0.50 -14.36
C SER A 177 6.36 -0.69 -14.72
N ASN A 178 6.75 -0.84 -15.99
CA ASN A 178 7.62 -1.92 -16.44
C ASN A 178 9.06 -1.73 -15.96
N ILE A 179 9.59 -0.48 -15.94
CA ILE A 179 10.95 -0.23 -15.46
C ILE A 179 11.05 -0.50 -13.96
N ILE A 180 10.08 0.00 -13.17
CA ILE A 180 10.04 -0.29 -11.74
C ILE A 180 9.99 -1.79 -11.50
N LYS A 181 9.16 -2.52 -12.24
CA LYS A 181 9.05 -3.98 -12.12
C LYS A 181 10.33 -4.71 -12.53
N SER A 182 11.01 -4.26 -13.58
CA SER A 182 12.24 -4.90 -14.06
C SER A 182 13.48 -4.59 -13.22
N SER A 183 13.48 -3.48 -12.48
CA SER A 183 14.61 -3.04 -11.65
C SER A 183 14.49 -3.48 -10.19
N ALA A 184 13.28 -3.84 -9.73
CA ALA A 184 13.04 -4.35 -8.39
C ALA A 184 13.26 -5.86 -8.32
N ARG A 185 13.95 -6.36 -7.29
CA ARG A 185 14.03 -7.80 -7.03
C ARG A 185 12.71 -8.33 -6.44
N VAL A 186 12.07 -7.51 -5.61
CA VAL A 186 10.74 -7.75 -5.06
C VAL A 186 9.87 -6.51 -5.24
N LEU A 187 8.63 -6.72 -5.68
CA LEU A 187 7.60 -5.71 -5.77
C LEU A 187 6.47 -6.02 -4.77
N LEU A 188 6.23 -5.10 -3.87
CA LEU A 188 5.10 -5.10 -2.95
C LEU A 188 4.04 -4.14 -3.51
N GLU A 189 2.93 -4.66 -4.02
CA GLU A 189 1.83 -3.85 -4.54
C GLU A 189 0.72 -3.73 -3.51
N LEU A 190 0.55 -2.52 -2.94
CA LEU A 190 -0.46 -2.23 -1.92
C LEU A 190 -1.73 -1.65 -2.56
N LYS A 191 -2.85 -2.35 -2.42
CA LYS A 191 -4.18 -1.95 -2.91
C LYS A 191 -5.19 -1.85 -1.77
N GLY A 192 -6.16 -0.94 -1.92
CA GLY A 192 -7.27 -0.78 -0.99
C GLY A 192 -7.80 0.64 -0.98
N GLU A 193 -8.93 0.85 -0.33
CA GLU A 193 -9.55 2.16 -0.22
C GLU A 193 -8.93 2.98 0.92
N ALA A 194 -8.77 4.29 0.73
CA ALA A 194 -8.16 5.18 1.72
C ALA A 194 -8.91 5.20 3.06
N LYS A 195 -10.23 5.03 3.03
CA LYS A 195 -11.10 5.06 4.23
C LYS A 195 -11.13 3.74 5.01
N SER A 196 -10.84 2.62 4.37
CA SER A 196 -10.81 1.30 5.00
C SER A 196 -9.42 1.01 5.54
N GLY A 197 -9.30 0.46 6.74
CA GLY A 197 -8.04 -0.07 7.28
C GLY A 197 -7.53 -1.29 6.51
N ALA A 198 -8.43 -2.04 5.86
CA ALA A 198 -8.13 -3.25 5.12
C ALA A 198 -7.40 -2.95 3.79
N ARG A 199 -6.38 -3.75 3.49
CA ARG A 199 -5.54 -3.66 2.29
C ARG A 199 -5.25 -5.05 1.75
N THR A 200 -4.97 -5.12 0.46
CA THR A 200 -4.35 -6.28 -0.18
C THR A 200 -2.91 -5.92 -0.50
N LEU A 201 -1.98 -6.68 0.04
CA LEU A 201 -0.57 -6.62 -0.29
C LEU A 201 -0.27 -7.79 -1.24
N THR A 202 0.06 -7.48 -2.49
CA THR A 202 0.51 -8.50 -3.46
C THR A 202 2.03 -8.48 -3.49
N VAL A 203 2.63 -9.63 -3.29
CA VAL A 203 4.08 -9.82 -3.33
C VAL A 203 4.44 -10.47 -4.66
N ILE A 204 5.37 -9.89 -5.41
CA ILE A 204 5.84 -10.38 -6.70
C ILE A 204 7.36 -10.32 -6.69
N GLY A 205 8.03 -11.41 -7.01
CA GLY A 205 9.49 -11.46 -7.08
C GLY A 205 9.97 -12.60 -7.96
N ASN A 206 11.25 -12.57 -8.31
CA ASN A 206 11.84 -13.57 -9.23
C ASN A 206 12.04 -14.94 -8.56
N GLU A 207 12.14 -14.97 -7.23
CA GLU A 207 12.46 -16.16 -6.43
C GLU A 207 11.35 -16.54 -5.44
N ILE A 208 10.17 -15.91 -5.57
CA ILE A 208 9.01 -16.18 -4.72
C ILE A 208 7.79 -16.45 -5.58
N GLU A 209 7.00 -17.43 -5.19
CA GLU A 209 5.64 -17.57 -5.72
C GLU A 209 4.83 -16.33 -5.31
N GLY A 210 4.12 -15.72 -6.27
CA GLY A 210 3.33 -14.52 -6.02
C GLY A 210 2.29 -14.76 -4.93
N GLU A 211 2.37 -14.02 -3.83
CA GLU A 211 1.48 -14.14 -2.69
C GLU A 211 0.54 -12.92 -2.60
N LYS A 212 -0.70 -13.15 -2.18
CA LYS A 212 -1.65 -12.09 -1.84
C LYS A 212 -2.02 -12.19 -0.38
N LEU A 213 -1.69 -11.14 0.35
CA LEU A 213 -1.94 -11.03 1.79
C LEU A 213 -3.05 -10.02 2.03
N SER A 214 -4.05 -10.41 2.79
CA SER A 214 -5.03 -9.48 3.33
C SER A 214 -4.53 -8.95 4.66
N ILE A 215 -4.34 -7.63 4.74
CA ILE A 215 -3.76 -6.97 5.91
C ILE A 215 -4.60 -5.78 6.33
N ARG A 216 -4.56 -5.46 7.61
CA ARG A 216 -5.06 -4.19 8.16
C ARG A 216 -3.85 -3.31 8.49
N ILE A 217 -3.89 -2.07 8.02
CA ILE A 217 -2.88 -1.06 8.35
C ILE A 217 -3.57 0.05 9.13
N ASP A 218 -3.21 0.23 10.38
CA ASP A 218 -3.60 1.38 11.19
C ASP A 218 -2.41 2.31 11.43
N GLN A 219 -2.54 3.32 12.28
CA GLN A 219 -1.45 4.24 12.57
C GLN A 219 -0.29 3.56 13.30
N SER A 220 -0.60 2.63 14.18
CA SER A 220 0.35 1.99 15.10
C SER A 220 0.69 0.53 14.79
N PHE A 221 -0.04 -0.13 13.88
CA PHE A 221 0.18 -1.54 13.59
C PHE A 221 -0.18 -1.95 12.16
N THR A 222 0.39 -3.07 11.75
CA THR A 222 0.00 -3.84 10.56
C THR A 222 -0.18 -5.30 10.96
N GLU A 223 -1.32 -5.88 10.64
CA GLU A 223 -1.66 -7.26 10.97
C GLU A 223 -2.31 -7.99 9.80
N PHE A 224 -2.30 -9.32 9.83
CA PHE A 224 -3.11 -10.12 8.92
C PHE A 224 -4.59 -9.97 9.26
N LEU A 225 -5.41 -9.88 8.21
CA LEU A 225 -6.85 -10.05 8.35
C LEU A 225 -7.18 -11.54 8.24
N SER A 226 -7.87 -12.08 9.24
CA SER A 226 -8.43 -13.43 9.14
C SER A 226 -9.50 -13.46 8.05
N LYS A 227 -9.82 -14.65 7.52
CA LYS A 227 -10.93 -14.82 6.56
C LYS A 227 -12.28 -14.39 7.17
N ILE A 228 -12.44 -14.52 8.49
CA ILE A 228 -13.61 -14.08 9.23
C ILE A 228 -13.69 -12.56 9.21
N ASP A 229 -12.58 -11.86 9.51
CA ASP A 229 -12.49 -10.39 9.49
C ASP A 229 -12.74 -9.83 8.08
N GLU A 230 -12.24 -10.50 7.04
CA GLU A 230 -12.51 -10.13 5.64
C GLU A 230 -14.00 -10.23 5.32
N THR A 231 -14.65 -11.30 5.76
CA THR A 231 -16.09 -11.52 5.54
C THR A 231 -16.91 -10.47 6.29
N GLN A 232 -16.58 -10.20 7.56
CA GLN A 232 -17.24 -9.17 8.37
C GLN A 232 -17.03 -7.77 7.78
N SER A 233 -15.81 -7.39 7.43
CA SER A 233 -15.51 -6.11 6.78
C SER A 233 -16.20 -5.94 5.44
N ARG A 234 -16.44 -7.03 4.70
CA ARG A 234 -17.21 -7.01 3.45
C ARG A 234 -18.70 -6.83 3.72
N GLN A 235 -19.23 -7.53 4.73
CA GLN A 235 -20.62 -7.41 5.16
C GLN A 235 -20.93 -6.02 5.70
N GLU A 236 -20.06 -5.45 6.53
CA GLU A 236 -20.20 -4.09 7.05
C GLU A 236 -20.18 -3.03 5.95
N ARG A 237 -19.26 -3.15 4.98
CA ARG A 237 -19.20 -2.23 3.83
C ARG A 237 -20.45 -2.32 2.96
N ASP A 238 -20.89 -3.55 2.67
CA ASP A 238 -22.11 -3.82 1.92
C ASP A 238 -23.35 -3.29 2.67
N PHE A 239 -23.36 -3.43 3.99
CA PHE A 239 -24.44 -2.90 4.81
C PHE A 239 -24.46 -1.37 4.76
N LYS A 240 -23.32 -0.72 5.03
CA LYS A 240 -23.20 0.75 5.03
C LYS A 240 -23.55 1.37 3.69
N GLY A 241 -23.09 0.77 2.59
CA GLY A 241 -23.42 1.21 1.24
C GLY A 241 -24.91 1.04 0.90
N ASN A 242 -25.56 -0.01 1.41
CA ASN A 242 -26.99 -0.19 1.23
C ASN A 242 -27.82 0.77 2.11
N LEU A 243 -27.35 1.06 3.33
CA LEU A 243 -28.00 2.01 4.23
C LEU A 243 -27.99 3.44 3.64
N GLU A 244 -26.86 3.90 3.10
CA GLU A 244 -26.79 5.22 2.43
C GLU A 244 -27.77 5.30 1.24
N ARG A 245 -27.84 4.24 0.43
CA ARG A 245 -28.78 4.18 -0.70
C ARG A 245 -30.24 4.12 -0.24
N ALA A 246 -30.54 3.43 0.85
CA ALA A 246 -31.88 3.40 1.43
C ALA A 246 -32.28 4.76 1.98
N LYS A 247 -31.34 5.50 2.59
CA LYS A 247 -31.59 6.90 3.04
C LYS A 247 -31.93 7.82 1.86
N LEU A 248 -31.20 7.74 0.76
CA LEU A 248 -31.52 8.48 -0.46
C LEU A 248 -32.88 8.07 -1.06
N PHE A 249 -33.17 6.78 -1.05
CA PHE A 249 -34.43 6.26 -1.57
C PHE A 249 -35.64 6.86 -0.80
N PHE A 250 -35.62 6.83 0.53
CA PHE A 250 -36.72 7.40 1.30
C PHE A 250 -36.81 8.95 1.23
N ALA A 251 -35.68 9.62 1.02
CA ALA A 251 -35.66 11.08 0.85
C ALA A 251 -36.33 11.54 -0.46
N GLU A 252 -36.31 10.69 -1.49
CA GLU A 252 -36.77 11.00 -2.85
C GLU A 252 -38.13 10.33 -3.21
N ALA A 253 -38.57 9.37 -2.38
CA ALA A 253 -39.79 8.61 -2.61
C ALA A 253 -41.03 9.40 -2.19
N THR A 254 -42.09 9.35 -3.01
CA THR A 254 -43.42 9.84 -2.61
C THR A 254 -44.20 8.75 -1.86
N PRO A 255 -45.18 9.11 -1.01
CA PRO A 255 -45.99 8.11 -0.32
C PRO A 255 -46.68 7.11 -1.24
N GLU A 256 -47.10 7.55 -2.44
CA GLU A 256 -47.75 6.68 -3.42
C GLU A 256 -46.78 5.65 -4.06
N GLU A 257 -45.52 6.03 -4.23
CA GLU A 257 -44.48 5.16 -4.74
C GLU A 257 -44.09 4.10 -3.69
N LEU A 258 -44.23 4.38 -2.40
CA LEU A 258 -43.88 3.48 -1.30
C LEU A 258 -44.96 2.43 -1.02
N LEU A 259 -46.09 2.42 -1.70
CA LEU A 259 -47.17 1.46 -1.48
C LEU A 259 -46.81 0.00 -1.78
N SER A 260 -45.83 -0.24 -2.61
CA SER A 260 -45.37 -1.61 -2.92
C SER A 260 -44.02 -1.64 -3.62
N ILE A 261 -43.32 -2.78 -3.55
CA ILE A 261 -42.04 -2.97 -4.25
C ILE A 261 -42.12 -2.70 -5.77
N PRO A 262 -43.16 -3.11 -6.52
CA PRO A 262 -43.29 -2.76 -7.92
C PRO A 262 -43.40 -1.26 -8.20
N LYS A 263 -44.07 -0.49 -7.33
CA LYS A 263 -44.19 0.96 -7.45
C LYS A 263 -42.90 1.68 -7.03
N ALA A 264 -42.20 1.15 -6.06
CA ALA A 264 -40.96 1.72 -5.52
C ALA A 264 -39.73 1.44 -6.40
N ALA A 265 -39.72 0.33 -7.15
CA ALA A 265 -38.56 -0.06 -7.95
C ALA A 265 -38.08 0.99 -8.99
N PRO A 266 -38.94 1.78 -9.66
CA PRO A 266 -38.51 2.85 -10.57
C PRO A 266 -37.70 3.95 -9.91
N ILE A 267 -37.89 4.21 -8.62
CA ILE A 267 -37.14 5.22 -7.85
C ILE A 267 -35.64 4.93 -7.92
N LEU A 268 -35.24 3.68 -7.74
CA LEU A 268 -33.84 3.26 -7.78
C LEU A 268 -33.18 3.48 -9.16
N ILE A 269 -33.97 3.45 -10.21
CA ILE A 269 -33.50 3.78 -11.60
C ILE A 269 -33.35 5.31 -11.71
N ARG A 270 -34.33 6.08 -11.23
CA ARG A 270 -34.30 7.55 -11.18
C ARG A 270 -33.09 8.06 -10.40
N LEU A 271 -32.75 7.44 -9.29
CA LEU A 271 -31.57 7.73 -8.47
C LEU A 271 -30.25 7.20 -9.06
N LYS A 272 -30.27 6.53 -10.22
CA LYS A 272 -29.09 5.87 -10.83
C LYS A 272 -28.42 4.83 -9.92
N VAL A 273 -29.15 4.27 -8.97
CA VAL A 273 -28.70 3.22 -8.06
C VAL A 273 -28.82 1.83 -8.71
N SER A 274 -29.75 1.69 -9.64
CA SER A 274 -30.00 0.46 -10.40
C SER A 274 -30.15 0.72 -11.88
N LYS A 275 -29.86 -0.29 -12.72
CA LYS A 275 -29.88 -0.18 -14.18
C LYS A 275 -31.24 -0.51 -14.81
N ASN A 276 -32.05 -1.35 -14.14
CA ASN A 276 -33.34 -1.84 -14.65
C ASN A 276 -34.24 -2.28 -13.48
N LEU A 277 -35.56 -2.47 -13.79
CA LEU A 277 -36.57 -2.86 -12.81
C LEU A 277 -36.28 -4.19 -12.11
N GLY A 278 -35.71 -5.16 -12.80
CA GLY A 278 -35.38 -6.45 -12.21
C GLY A 278 -34.30 -6.35 -11.13
N SER A 279 -33.26 -5.56 -11.38
CA SER A 279 -32.21 -5.31 -10.40
C SER A 279 -32.69 -4.42 -9.26
N SER A 280 -33.60 -3.46 -9.52
CA SER A 280 -34.23 -2.63 -8.49
C SER A 280 -35.06 -3.49 -7.52
N LYS A 281 -35.91 -4.38 -8.02
CA LYS A 281 -36.72 -5.27 -7.18
C LYS A 281 -35.82 -6.19 -6.33
N LYS A 282 -34.78 -6.78 -6.90
CA LYS A 282 -33.81 -7.61 -6.15
C LYS A 282 -33.11 -6.79 -5.05
N MET A 283 -32.81 -5.53 -5.30
CA MET A 283 -32.18 -4.65 -4.31
C MET A 283 -33.14 -4.34 -3.15
N LEU A 284 -34.39 -4.03 -3.41
CA LEU A 284 -35.41 -3.79 -2.38
C LEU A 284 -35.63 -5.03 -1.51
N HIS A 285 -35.74 -6.22 -2.10
CA HIS A 285 -35.81 -7.47 -1.32
C HIS A 285 -34.54 -7.67 -0.46
N ARG A 286 -33.37 -7.42 -1.00
CA ARG A 286 -32.13 -7.48 -0.20
C ARG A 286 -32.10 -6.48 0.95
N TRP A 287 -32.67 -5.29 0.78
CA TRP A 287 -32.82 -4.31 1.86
C TRP A 287 -33.82 -4.77 2.92
N GLN A 288 -34.88 -5.45 2.51
CA GLN A 288 -35.84 -6.09 3.42
C GLN A 288 -35.14 -7.19 4.25
N ASP A 289 -34.38 -8.07 3.60
CA ASP A 289 -33.60 -9.13 4.30
C ASP A 289 -32.60 -8.54 5.30
N LYS A 290 -32.03 -7.37 5.00
CA LYS A 290 -31.11 -6.61 5.88
C LYS A 290 -31.82 -5.75 6.91
N LYS A 291 -33.14 -5.76 6.98
CA LYS A 291 -33.98 -4.91 7.84
C LYS A 291 -33.71 -3.40 7.67
N LEU A 292 -33.30 -2.98 6.47
CA LEU A 292 -33.18 -1.58 6.10
C LEU A 292 -34.51 -0.96 5.69
N ILE A 293 -35.41 -1.81 5.15
CA ILE A 293 -36.78 -1.48 4.86
C ILE A 293 -37.71 -2.57 5.44
N GLU A 294 -38.91 -2.20 5.76
CA GLU A 294 -39.99 -3.11 6.09
C GLU A 294 -41.08 -2.98 5.02
N VAL A 295 -41.67 -4.11 4.61
CA VAL A 295 -42.71 -4.16 3.62
C VAL A 295 -43.95 -4.77 4.28
N THR A 296 -44.99 -3.95 4.45
CA THR A 296 -46.26 -4.34 5.08
C THR A 296 -47.44 -4.14 4.09
N GLU A 297 -48.64 -4.48 4.49
CA GLU A 297 -49.87 -4.16 3.72
C GLU A 297 -50.04 -2.65 3.55
N ALA A 298 -49.57 -1.84 4.49
CA ALA A 298 -49.63 -0.38 4.45
C ALA A 298 -48.58 0.25 3.52
N GLY A 299 -47.56 -0.51 3.11
CA GLY A 299 -46.49 -0.04 2.22
C GLY A 299 -45.08 -0.34 2.70
N ILE A 300 -44.10 0.41 2.17
CA ILE A 300 -42.67 0.29 2.48
C ILE A 300 -42.31 1.40 3.47
N THR A 301 -41.73 1.02 4.59
CA THR A 301 -41.23 1.91 5.64
C THR A 301 -39.79 1.64 5.96
N PRO A 302 -39.07 2.58 6.62
CA PRO A 302 -37.75 2.28 7.18
C PRO A 302 -37.81 1.11 8.15
N GLY A 303 -36.89 0.16 8.00
CA GLY A 303 -36.78 -0.99 8.91
C GLY A 303 -35.91 -0.71 10.12
N ASP A 304 -35.79 -1.66 11.05
CA ASP A 304 -35.04 -1.53 12.32
C ASP A 304 -33.59 -1.04 12.13
N ASN A 305 -32.90 -1.53 11.12
CA ASN A 305 -31.49 -1.21 10.85
C ASN A 305 -31.29 0.08 10.04
N TYR A 306 -32.36 0.80 9.73
CA TYR A 306 -32.28 2.06 8.99
C TYR A 306 -31.76 3.22 9.87
N PHE A 307 -32.02 3.16 11.16
CA PHE A 307 -31.71 4.22 12.14
C PHE A 307 -30.33 4.01 12.82
N THR A 308 -29.63 2.94 12.52
CA THR A 308 -28.29 2.64 13.01
C THR A 308 -27.22 3.29 12.11
#